data_a745d88ab5813f2ebe96cc6ccccfba8b
#
_entry.id   a745d88ab5813f2ebe96cc6ccccfba8b
#
_cell.length_a   1.000
_cell.length_b   1.000
_cell.length_c   1.000
_cell.angle_alpha   90.00
_cell.angle_beta   90.00
_cell.angle_gamma   90.00
#
_symmetry.space_group_name_H-M   'P 1'
#
loop_
_entity.id
_entity.type
_entity.pdbx_description
1 polymer ?
#
loop_
_entity_poly.entity_id
_entity_poly.type
_entity_poly.pdbx_seq_one_letter_code
_entity_poly.pdbx_strand_id
1 'polypeptide(L)'
;FIDNYLEAHQMEYITPPEANELLAEAGLLDDSESRSGKPLRDLLRDNKFPHAYQEGRLWRIPKSDNLLVHGDQNDLPICDNKKHITSEKKKMTKTKNENERDELYVIRLCNEVLGVEASRQHTFDFLRGDGNPGKPLPVDAYYEKYNLVIEYYENQHSESVPFFDKKNTVSGVTRGEQRRIYDERRKTVLPQHGIKVVIISYSDFGESKRIKRDYNHDIEVVRRKLNGII
;
A
#
# COMPACT_ATOMS: atom_id res chain seq x y z
N PHE A 1 -17.22 -15.99 -23.47
CA PHE A 1 -18.51 -15.75 -22.79
C PHE A 1 -18.66 -14.26 -22.48
N ILE A 2 -17.70 -13.66 -21.76
CA ILE A 2 -17.69 -12.21 -21.46
C ILE A 2 -17.67 -11.39 -22.76
N ASP A 3 -16.88 -11.77 -23.76
CA ASP A 3 -16.78 -11.07 -25.04
C ASP A 3 -18.12 -10.99 -25.78
N ASN A 4 -18.85 -12.11 -25.80
CA ASN A 4 -20.19 -12.18 -26.42
C ASN A 4 -21.19 -11.26 -25.68
N TYR A 5 -21.08 -11.19 -24.35
CA TYR A 5 -21.92 -10.32 -23.56
C TYR A 5 -21.63 -8.84 -23.86
N LEU A 6 -20.34 -8.47 -23.86
CA LEU A 6 -19.90 -7.11 -24.18
C LEU A 6 -20.34 -6.69 -25.59
N GLU A 7 -20.30 -7.61 -26.55
CA GLU A 7 -20.73 -7.35 -27.91
C GLU A 7 -22.24 -7.16 -28.01
N ALA A 8 -23.01 -8.07 -27.42
CA ALA A 8 -24.48 -7.99 -27.44
C ALA A 8 -25.02 -6.70 -26.80
N HIS A 9 -24.32 -6.17 -25.77
CA HIS A 9 -24.72 -4.98 -25.04
C HIS A 9 -23.96 -3.72 -25.44
N GLN A 10 -23.10 -3.79 -26.46
CA GLN A 10 -22.27 -2.67 -26.97
C GLN A 10 -21.45 -2.00 -25.86
N MET A 11 -20.92 -2.79 -24.94
CA MET A 11 -20.11 -2.32 -23.81
C MET A 11 -18.61 -2.43 -24.16
N GLU A 12 -17.83 -1.44 -23.73
CA GLU A 12 -16.37 -1.44 -23.90
C GLU A 12 -15.68 -2.37 -22.90
N TYR A 13 -16.22 -2.47 -21.70
CA TYR A 13 -15.70 -3.31 -20.61
C TYR A 13 -16.81 -3.67 -19.63
N ILE A 14 -16.56 -4.68 -18.79
CA ILE A 14 -17.40 -5.09 -17.66
C ILE A 14 -16.61 -5.04 -16.37
N THR A 15 -17.30 -4.81 -15.25
CA THR A 15 -16.65 -4.82 -13.91
C THR A 15 -16.63 -6.22 -13.30
N PRO A 16 -15.71 -6.52 -12.34
CA PRO A 16 -15.65 -7.85 -11.73
C PRO A 16 -16.93 -8.33 -11.04
N PRO A 17 -17.73 -7.49 -10.34
CA PRO A 17 -19.00 -7.97 -9.79
C PRO A 17 -19.98 -8.41 -10.89
N GLU A 18 -20.18 -7.59 -11.91
CA GLU A 18 -21.07 -7.88 -13.04
C GLU A 18 -20.63 -9.11 -13.83
N ALA A 19 -19.33 -9.19 -14.14
CA ALA A 19 -18.77 -10.33 -14.84
C ALA A 19 -18.83 -11.63 -14.03
N ASN A 20 -18.67 -11.55 -12.70
CA ASN A 20 -18.78 -12.72 -11.85
C ASN A 20 -20.24 -13.23 -11.75
N GLU A 21 -21.20 -12.32 -11.64
CA GLU A 21 -22.63 -12.65 -11.67
C GLU A 21 -22.99 -13.38 -12.99
N LEU A 22 -22.57 -12.85 -14.12
CA LEU A 22 -22.74 -13.44 -15.43
C LEU A 22 -22.12 -14.86 -15.55
N LEU A 23 -20.91 -15.05 -14.98
CA LEU A 23 -20.22 -16.34 -14.96
C LEU A 23 -20.87 -17.33 -13.97
N ALA A 24 -21.44 -16.84 -12.88
CA ALA A 24 -22.18 -17.67 -11.93
C ALA A 24 -23.50 -18.17 -12.49
N GLU A 25 -24.26 -17.32 -13.19
CA GLU A 25 -25.47 -17.72 -13.91
C GLU A 25 -25.18 -18.78 -14.99
N ALA A 26 -24.00 -18.71 -15.60
CA ALA A 26 -23.54 -19.69 -16.57
C ALA A 26 -22.94 -20.97 -15.94
N GLY A 27 -22.84 -21.04 -14.62
CA GLY A 27 -22.23 -22.16 -13.89
C GLY A 27 -20.72 -22.31 -14.10
N LEU A 28 -20.03 -21.22 -14.50
CA LEU A 28 -18.61 -21.22 -14.81
C LEU A 28 -17.74 -20.77 -13.62
N LEU A 29 -18.28 -19.93 -12.76
CA LEU A 29 -17.57 -19.40 -11.59
C LEU A 29 -18.54 -19.02 -10.50
N ASP A 30 -18.56 -19.74 -9.38
CA ASP A 30 -19.40 -19.44 -8.23
C ASP A 30 -19.05 -18.08 -7.63
N ASP A 31 -20.04 -17.29 -7.23
CA ASP A 31 -19.81 -16.02 -6.53
C ASP A 31 -19.66 -16.24 -5.02
N SER A 32 -19.11 -15.26 -4.36
CA SER A 32 -18.93 -15.26 -2.91
C SER A 32 -20.14 -14.64 -2.21
N GLU A 33 -20.80 -15.38 -1.32
CA GLU A 33 -21.95 -14.91 -0.53
C GLU A 33 -21.62 -13.64 0.29
N SER A 34 -20.38 -13.50 0.72
CA SER A 34 -19.96 -12.39 1.58
C SER A 34 -19.44 -11.18 0.83
N ARG A 35 -19.02 -11.32 -0.44
CA ARG A 35 -18.39 -10.25 -1.22
C ARG A 35 -18.47 -10.51 -2.72
N SER A 36 -19.49 -9.97 -3.35
CA SER A 36 -19.73 -10.10 -4.80
C SER A 36 -18.49 -9.78 -5.65
N GLY A 37 -18.24 -10.61 -6.67
CA GLY A 37 -17.12 -10.49 -7.59
C GLY A 37 -15.74 -10.80 -6.99
N LYS A 38 -15.66 -11.33 -5.76
CA LYS A 38 -14.37 -11.67 -5.14
C LYS A 38 -13.63 -12.78 -5.90
N PRO A 39 -14.26 -13.90 -6.30
CA PRO A 39 -13.56 -14.96 -7.03
C PRO A 39 -12.92 -14.47 -8.32
N LEU A 40 -13.63 -13.67 -9.10
CA LEU A 40 -13.10 -13.11 -10.34
C LEU A 40 -11.97 -12.10 -10.08
N ARG A 41 -12.07 -11.24 -9.03
CA ARG A 41 -10.97 -10.35 -8.66
C ARG A 41 -9.70 -11.09 -8.23
N ASP A 42 -9.83 -12.26 -7.64
CA ASP A 42 -8.68 -13.08 -7.27
C ASP A 42 -8.01 -13.63 -8.55
N LEU A 43 -8.78 -14.11 -9.55
CA LEU A 43 -8.26 -14.52 -10.86
C LEU A 43 -7.60 -13.36 -11.63
N LEU A 44 -8.14 -12.15 -11.53
CA LEU A 44 -7.55 -10.96 -12.14
C LEU A 44 -6.20 -10.61 -11.52
N ARG A 45 -6.05 -10.73 -10.20
CA ARG A 45 -4.76 -10.53 -9.51
C ARG A 45 -3.73 -11.58 -9.88
N ASP A 46 -4.19 -12.81 -10.15
CA ASP A 46 -3.35 -13.92 -10.60
C ASP A 46 -3.01 -13.86 -12.10
N ASN A 47 -3.34 -12.73 -12.76
CA ASN A 47 -3.11 -12.47 -14.18
C ASN A 47 -3.69 -13.53 -15.13
N LYS A 48 -4.83 -14.13 -14.75
CA LYS A 48 -5.54 -15.11 -15.57
C LYS A 48 -6.31 -14.47 -16.76
N PHE A 49 -6.48 -13.14 -16.71
CA PHE A 49 -7.10 -12.33 -17.75
C PHE A 49 -6.12 -11.24 -18.20
N PRO A 50 -5.19 -11.56 -19.10
CA PRO A 50 -4.09 -10.64 -19.48
C PRO A 50 -4.57 -9.36 -20.18
N HIS A 51 -5.78 -9.35 -20.73
CA HIS A 51 -6.42 -8.19 -21.36
C HIS A 51 -7.15 -7.28 -20.37
N ALA A 52 -7.38 -7.75 -19.14
CA ALA A 52 -7.98 -6.92 -18.10
C ALA A 52 -6.96 -5.94 -17.51
N TYR A 53 -7.41 -4.73 -17.27
CA TYR A 53 -6.56 -3.67 -16.70
C TYR A 53 -7.20 -3.03 -15.48
N GLN A 54 -6.39 -2.32 -14.71
CA GLN A 54 -6.86 -1.60 -13.53
C GLN A 54 -6.82 -0.09 -13.77
N GLU A 55 -7.97 0.55 -13.62
CA GLU A 55 -8.09 2.00 -13.63
C GLU A 55 -8.32 2.50 -12.20
N GLY A 56 -7.30 3.08 -11.60
CA GLY A 56 -7.29 3.44 -10.19
C GLY A 56 -7.45 2.21 -9.28
N ARG A 57 -8.60 2.05 -8.63
CA ARG A 57 -8.92 0.89 -7.77
C ARG A 57 -9.91 -0.09 -8.41
N LEU A 58 -10.37 0.20 -9.61
CA LEU A 58 -11.39 -0.58 -10.28
C LEU A 58 -10.76 -1.40 -11.40
N TRP A 59 -11.07 -2.68 -11.43
CA TRP A 59 -10.76 -3.55 -12.55
C TRP A 59 -11.76 -3.36 -13.67
N ARG A 60 -11.24 -3.37 -14.91
CA ARG A 60 -12.00 -3.34 -16.14
C ARG A 60 -11.60 -4.52 -17.01
N ILE A 61 -12.59 -5.24 -17.50
CA ILE A 61 -12.40 -6.42 -18.34
C ILE A 61 -12.98 -6.08 -19.72
N PRO A 62 -12.15 -5.65 -20.68
CA PRO A 62 -12.58 -5.40 -22.06
C PRO A 62 -12.71 -6.73 -22.83
N LYS A 63 -13.10 -6.66 -24.10
CA LYS A 63 -13.07 -7.83 -25.00
C LYS A 63 -11.64 -8.35 -25.13
N SER A 64 -11.51 -9.68 -25.23
CA SER A 64 -10.21 -10.34 -25.35
C SER A 64 -9.46 -10.00 -26.65
N ASP A 65 -10.19 -9.62 -27.71
CA ASP A 65 -9.60 -9.18 -28.98
C ASP A 65 -9.06 -7.74 -28.94
N ASN A 66 -9.42 -6.97 -27.92
CA ASN A 66 -8.84 -5.67 -27.63
C ASN A 66 -7.50 -5.84 -26.88
N LEU A 67 -6.54 -6.46 -27.50
CA LEU A 67 -5.11 -6.29 -27.22
C LEU A 67 -4.70 -4.87 -27.62
N LEU A 68 -5.33 -3.88 -26.99
CA LEU A 68 -4.91 -2.51 -27.12
C LEU A 68 -3.60 -2.38 -26.36
N VAL A 69 -2.56 -2.27 -27.15
CA VAL A 69 -1.31 -1.57 -26.96
C VAL A 69 -1.44 -0.46 -25.90
N HIS A 70 -1.54 -0.85 -24.65
CA HIS A 70 -1.11 -0.01 -23.55
C HIS A 70 0.33 -0.41 -23.31
N GLY A 71 1.24 0.46 -23.75
CA GLY A 71 2.65 0.29 -23.85
C GLY A 71 3.27 -0.54 -22.73
N ASP A 72 3.80 -1.67 -23.13
CA ASP A 72 4.71 -2.48 -22.35
C ASP A 72 5.89 -1.63 -21.89
N GLN A 73 5.96 -1.45 -20.59
CA GLN A 73 7.22 -1.16 -19.93
C GLN A 73 7.67 -2.41 -19.18
N ASN A 74 8.10 -3.40 -19.92
CA ASN A 74 8.97 -4.47 -19.43
C ASN A 74 9.47 -5.32 -20.60
N ASP A 75 10.36 -4.74 -21.40
CA ASP A 75 11.35 -5.51 -22.14
C ASP A 75 12.68 -4.76 -22.06
N LEU A 76 13.57 -5.32 -21.23
CA LEU A 76 14.97 -4.95 -21.18
C LEU A 76 15.74 -5.84 -22.16
N PRO A 77 16.50 -5.27 -23.10
CA PRO A 77 17.73 -5.90 -23.54
C PRO A 77 18.89 -5.32 -22.75
N ILE A 78 19.63 -6.24 -22.16
CA ILE A 78 20.97 -6.02 -21.60
C ILE A 78 21.89 -5.60 -22.76
N CYS A 79 22.51 -4.43 -22.66
CA CYS A 79 23.86 -4.19 -23.21
C CYS A 79 24.46 -2.88 -22.70
N ASP A 80 25.69 -3.01 -22.39
CA ASP A 80 26.75 -2.16 -21.84
C ASP A 80 26.89 -0.72 -22.35
N ASN A 81 27.42 0.06 -21.43
CA ASN A 81 28.48 1.08 -21.55
C ASN A 81 28.16 2.57 -21.68
N LYS A 82 28.55 3.22 -20.58
CA LYS A 82 29.37 4.44 -20.45
C LYS A 82 28.87 5.78 -21.02
N LYS A 83 28.81 6.72 -20.05
CA LYS A 83 29.13 8.15 -20.13
C LYS A 83 28.17 9.07 -20.91
N HIS A 84 27.43 9.89 -20.21
CA HIS A 84 27.68 11.35 -20.20
C HIS A 84 26.86 12.03 -19.10
N ILE A 85 27.56 12.80 -18.27
CA ILE A 85 26.99 13.73 -17.29
C ILE A 85 26.50 14.93 -18.08
N THR A 86 25.22 15.23 -18.04
CA THR A 86 24.70 16.57 -18.25
C THR A 86 23.56 16.82 -17.29
N SER A 87 23.75 17.84 -16.50
CA SER A 87 22.84 18.41 -15.52
C SER A 87 21.60 18.95 -16.20
N GLU A 88 20.48 18.27 -16.09
CA GLU A 88 19.17 18.87 -16.34
C GLU A 88 18.33 18.85 -15.06
N LYS A 89 18.07 20.04 -14.55
CA LYS A 89 17.08 20.31 -13.50
C LYS A 89 15.70 19.88 -14.00
N LYS A 90 15.28 18.65 -13.72
CA LYS A 90 13.91 18.20 -13.94
C LYS A 90 13.01 18.91 -12.94
N LYS A 91 12.23 19.88 -13.40
CA LYS A 91 11.07 20.42 -12.68
C LYS A 91 10.15 19.28 -12.31
N MET A 92 10.10 18.93 -11.02
CA MET A 92 9.09 18.00 -10.49
C MET A 92 7.71 18.63 -10.63
N THR A 93 6.93 18.15 -11.57
CA THR A 93 5.51 18.46 -11.68
C THR A 93 4.79 17.88 -10.47
N LYS A 94 4.16 18.75 -9.68
CA LYS A 94 3.28 18.42 -8.56
C LYS A 94 2.06 17.66 -9.10
N THR A 95 2.08 16.33 -9.12
CA THR A 95 0.87 15.53 -9.26
C THR A 95 0.23 15.40 -7.87
N LYS A 96 -0.83 16.17 -7.63
CA LYS A 96 -1.72 15.99 -6.49
C LYS A 96 -2.45 14.65 -6.65
N ASN A 97 -1.94 13.58 -6.04
CA ASN A 97 -2.70 12.36 -5.82
C ASN A 97 -3.60 12.58 -4.61
N GLU A 98 -4.78 13.13 -4.83
CA GLU A 98 -5.79 13.41 -3.78
C GLU A 98 -6.29 12.15 -3.05
N ASN A 99 -6.00 10.95 -3.57
CA ASN A 99 -6.42 9.65 -3.03
C ASN A 99 -5.29 8.82 -2.39
N GLU A 100 -4.09 9.36 -2.26
CA GLU A 100 -2.98 8.68 -1.60
C GLU A 100 -3.27 8.56 -0.09
N ARG A 101 -2.97 7.39 0.53
CA ARG A 101 -3.06 7.25 1.99
C ARG A 101 -2.06 8.17 2.67
N ASP A 102 -2.40 8.68 3.86
CA ASP A 102 -1.51 9.58 4.61
C ASP A 102 -0.19 8.91 4.98
N GLU A 103 -0.18 7.61 5.31
CA GLU A 103 1.03 6.79 5.49
C GLU A 103 1.97 6.89 4.27
N LEU A 104 1.44 6.68 3.05
CA LEU A 104 2.24 6.71 1.84
C LEU A 104 2.80 8.10 1.53
N TYR A 105 1.99 9.12 1.78
CA TYR A 105 2.38 10.50 1.65
C TYR A 105 3.55 10.83 2.58
N VAL A 106 3.46 10.44 3.87
CA VAL A 106 4.52 10.68 4.85
C VAL A 106 5.80 9.92 4.49
N ILE A 107 5.69 8.64 4.10
CA ILE A 107 6.86 7.85 3.68
C ILE A 107 7.53 8.49 2.46
N ARG A 108 6.77 9.01 1.49
CA ARG A 108 7.33 9.72 0.34
C ARG A 108 8.09 10.98 0.75
N LEU A 109 7.58 11.77 1.70
CA LEU A 109 8.32 12.90 2.26
C LEU A 109 9.61 12.46 2.98
N CYS A 110 9.56 11.34 3.70
CA CYS A 110 10.74 10.78 4.34
C CYS A 110 11.78 10.31 3.33
N ASN A 111 11.38 9.66 2.24
CA ASN A 111 12.26 9.26 1.15
C ASN A 111 12.97 10.48 0.54
N GLU A 112 12.25 11.57 0.35
CA GLU A 112 12.82 12.82 -0.19
C GLU A 112 13.82 13.44 0.78
N VAL A 113 13.50 13.51 2.07
CA VAL A 113 14.42 14.07 3.10
C VAL A 113 15.67 13.21 3.25
N LEU A 114 15.53 11.87 3.25
CA LEU A 114 16.64 10.93 3.43
C LEU A 114 17.43 10.67 2.13
N GLY A 115 16.87 11.05 0.97
CA GLY A 115 17.48 10.82 -0.34
C GLY A 115 17.61 9.33 -0.71
N VAL A 116 16.74 8.47 -0.16
CA VAL A 116 16.72 7.03 -0.39
C VAL A 116 15.30 6.48 -0.22
N GLU A 117 14.95 5.49 -1.04
CA GLU A 117 13.66 4.80 -0.94
C GLU A 117 13.63 3.82 0.23
N ALA A 118 12.50 3.77 0.94
CA ALA A 118 12.27 2.82 2.01
C ALA A 118 11.89 1.44 1.49
N SER A 119 12.33 0.39 2.20
CA SER A 119 11.67 -0.93 2.14
C SER A 119 10.36 -0.84 2.92
N ARG A 120 9.23 -0.83 2.20
CA ARG A 120 7.89 -0.69 2.81
C ARG A 120 7.36 -2.02 3.29
N GLN A 121 6.54 -1.98 4.37
CA GLN A 121 5.99 -3.19 5.00
C GLN A 121 7.07 -4.25 5.26
N HIS A 122 8.25 -3.76 5.63
CA HIS A 122 9.41 -4.59 5.88
C HIS A 122 9.20 -5.47 7.13
N THR A 123 9.70 -6.70 7.09
CA THR A 123 9.61 -7.63 8.22
C THR A 123 10.98 -8.09 8.67
N PHE A 124 11.14 -8.20 9.99
CA PHE A 124 12.34 -8.75 10.62
C PHE A 124 12.01 -10.11 11.24
N ASP A 125 12.91 -11.08 11.13
CA ASP A 125 12.69 -12.42 11.68
C ASP A 125 12.54 -12.44 13.21
N PHE A 126 13.16 -11.49 13.89
CA PHE A 126 13.10 -11.34 15.34
C PHE A 126 11.85 -10.56 15.82
N LEU A 127 11.15 -9.82 14.95
CA LEU A 127 9.99 -9.02 15.31
C LEU A 127 8.71 -9.78 14.94
N ARG A 128 8.16 -10.51 15.90
CA ARG A 128 7.02 -11.39 15.69
C ARG A 128 5.84 -11.04 16.59
N GLY A 129 4.64 -11.28 16.09
CA GLY A 129 3.40 -11.21 16.84
C GLY A 129 3.19 -12.44 17.73
N ASP A 130 2.00 -12.52 18.31
CA ASP A 130 1.61 -13.63 19.18
C ASP A 130 1.36 -14.91 18.35
N GLY A 131 1.59 -16.05 18.99
CA GLY A 131 1.49 -17.41 18.37
C GLY A 131 2.82 -18.15 18.45
N ASN A 132 2.80 -19.43 18.06
CA ASN A 132 3.99 -20.27 18.03
C ASN A 132 4.04 -21.08 16.71
N PRO A 133 4.88 -20.72 15.73
CA PRO A 133 5.63 -19.46 15.66
C PRO A 133 4.70 -18.27 15.34
N GLY A 134 4.95 -17.11 15.97
CA GLY A 134 4.21 -15.88 15.69
C GLY A 134 4.48 -15.39 14.26
N LYS A 135 3.49 -14.72 13.66
CA LYS A 135 3.67 -14.08 12.34
C LYS A 135 4.63 -12.90 12.44
N PRO A 136 5.51 -12.68 11.45
CA PRO A 136 6.32 -11.46 11.40
C PRO A 136 5.42 -10.22 11.47
N LEU A 137 5.82 -9.22 12.26
CA LEU A 137 5.14 -7.93 12.34
C LEU A 137 5.80 -6.98 11.33
N PRO A 138 5.07 -6.51 10.32
CA PRO A 138 5.64 -5.55 9.39
C PRO A 138 5.81 -4.19 10.06
N VAL A 139 6.80 -3.43 9.58
CA VAL A 139 7.01 -2.02 9.86
C VAL A 139 6.64 -1.20 8.63
N ASP A 140 6.17 0.05 8.80
CA ASP A 140 5.67 0.84 7.67
C ASP A 140 6.79 1.15 6.66
N ALA A 141 7.97 1.58 7.14
CA ALA A 141 9.12 1.86 6.29
C ALA A 141 10.44 1.56 7.02
N TYR A 142 11.35 0.83 6.34
CA TYR A 142 12.70 0.58 6.82
C TYR A 142 13.73 1.16 5.85
N TYR A 143 14.67 1.94 6.39
CA TYR A 143 15.77 2.57 5.68
C TYR A 143 17.08 1.93 6.12
N GLU A 144 17.51 0.93 5.35
CA GLU A 144 18.71 0.12 5.65
C GLU A 144 19.96 0.99 5.83
N LYS A 145 20.17 1.96 4.93
CA LYS A 145 21.32 2.89 4.97
C LYS A 145 21.48 3.60 6.33
N TYR A 146 20.39 3.88 7.01
CA TYR A 146 20.36 4.62 8.29
C TYR A 146 20.06 3.72 9.49
N ASN A 147 19.81 2.43 9.22
CA ASN A 147 19.29 1.48 10.21
C ASN A 147 18.09 2.06 10.98
N LEU A 148 17.13 2.60 10.21
CA LEU A 148 16.02 3.41 10.69
C LEU A 148 14.70 2.83 10.25
N VAL A 149 13.79 2.65 11.21
CA VAL A 149 12.37 2.37 10.96
C VAL A 149 11.56 3.65 11.19
N ILE A 150 10.64 3.92 10.28
CA ILE A 150 9.61 4.95 10.43
C ILE A 150 8.26 4.27 10.51
N GLU A 151 7.49 4.63 11.55
CA GLU A 151 6.11 4.21 11.77
C GLU A 151 5.20 5.44 11.68
N TYR A 152 4.12 5.34 10.89
CA TYR A 152 3.12 6.40 10.80
C TYR A 152 1.90 6.08 11.65
N TYR A 153 1.59 6.96 12.60
CA TYR A 153 0.44 6.79 13.49
C TYR A 153 -0.75 7.62 13.00
N GLU A 154 -1.75 6.93 12.49
CA GLU A 154 -3.04 7.51 12.15
C GLU A 154 -3.85 7.84 13.42
N ASN A 155 -4.90 8.65 13.29
CA ASN A 155 -5.82 8.97 14.39
C ASN A 155 -6.40 7.71 15.08
N GLN A 156 -6.57 6.61 14.37
CA GLN A 156 -7.06 5.34 14.92
C GLN A 156 -6.11 4.70 15.96
N HIS A 157 -4.83 5.09 15.99
CA HIS A 157 -3.89 4.67 17.04
C HIS A 157 -4.12 5.42 18.36
N SER A 158 -4.76 6.58 18.31
CA SER A 158 -4.99 7.45 19.47
C SER A 158 -6.40 7.34 20.05
N GLU A 159 -7.39 6.98 19.25
CA GLU A 159 -8.79 6.84 19.64
C GLU A 159 -9.25 5.38 19.51
N SER A 160 -9.85 4.83 20.57
CA SER A 160 -10.50 3.51 20.48
C SER A 160 -11.71 3.59 19.55
N VAL A 161 -11.82 2.68 18.59
CA VAL A 161 -13.01 2.53 17.76
C VAL A 161 -13.85 1.40 18.33
N PRO A 162 -14.89 1.69 19.16
CA PRO A 162 -15.56 0.69 20.01
C PRO A 162 -16.15 -0.50 19.28
N PHE A 163 -16.47 -0.35 18.00
CA PHE A 163 -17.08 -1.42 17.20
C PHE A 163 -16.05 -2.43 16.67
N PHE A 164 -14.84 -1.99 16.30
CA PHE A 164 -13.80 -2.87 15.76
C PHE A 164 -12.87 -3.43 16.84
N ASP A 165 -12.73 -2.72 17.95
CA ASP A 165 -11.81 -3.09 19.03
C ASP A 165 -12.33 -4.23 19.93
N LYS A 166 -13.64 -4.56 19.86
CA LYS A 166 -14.27 -5.59 20.71
C LYS A 166 -14.07 -7.04 20.24
N LYS A 167 -13.55 -7.27 19.03
CA LYS A 167 -13.31 -8.65 18.54
C LYS A 167 -12.07 -9.24 19.22
N ASN A 168 -12.23 -10.37 19.92
CA ASN A 168 -11.13 -11.12 20.47
C ASN A 168 -10.20 -11.63 19.36
N THR A 169 -8.91 -11.56 19.60
CA THR A 169 -7.84 -12.07 18.74
C THR A 169 -7.42 -13.47 19.19
N VAL A 170 -6.54 -14.11 18.45
CA VAL A 170 -5.97 -15.44 18.81
C VAL A 170 -5.23 -15.40 20.14
N SER A 171 -4.71 -14.24 20.55
CA SER A 171 -4.05 -14.01 21.84
C SER A 171 -5.02 -13.78 23.01
N GLY A 172 -6.34 -13.83 22.77
CA GLY A 172 -7.36 -13.65 23.80
C GLY A 172 -7.61 -12.18 24.20
N VAL A 173 -6.88 -11.23 23.64
CA VAL A 173 -7.06 -9.78 23.85
C VAL A 173 -7.87 -9.16 22.71
N THR A 174 -8.43 -7.98 22.95
CA THR A 174 -9.15 -7.24 21.90
C THR A 174 -8.20 -6.76 20.79
N ARG A 175 -8.74 -6.50 19.59
CA ARG A 175 -7.90 -5.99 18.47
C ARG A 175 -7.21 -4.66 18.79
N GLY A 176 -7.88 -3.77 19.52
CA GLY A 176 -7.29 -2.50 19.92
C GLY A 176 -6.12 -2.71 20.88
N GLU A 177 -6.27 -3.61 21.84
CA GLU A 177 -5.22 -3.97 22.78
C GLU A 177 -4.06 -4.69 22.09
N GLN A 178 -4.34 -5.64 21.19
CA GLN A 178 -3.30 -6.31 20.40
C GLN A 178 -2.48 -5.31 19.57
N ARG A 179 -3.13 -4.29 18.98
CA ARG A 179 -2.42 -3.21 18.26
C ARG A 179 -1.46 -2.48 19.17
N ARG A 180 -1.92 -2.06 20.36
CA ARG A 180 -1.06 -1.39 21.37
C ARG A 180 0.13 -2.25 21.78
N ILE A 181 -0.10 -3.55 22.02
CA ILE A 181 0.96 -4.50 22.34
C ILE A 181 2.00 -4.57 21.20
N TYR A 182 1.54 -4.62 19.94
CA TYR A 182 2.44 -4.71 18.80
C TYR A 182 3.19 -3.40 18.54
N ASP A 183 2.53 -2.26 18.72
CA ASP A 183 3.18 -0.94 18.64
C ASP A 183 4.26 -0.79 19.71
N GLU A 184 3.98 -1.21 20.93
CA GLU A 184 4.97 -1.20 22.01
C GLU A 184 6.11 -2.20 21.77
N ARG A 185 5.79 -3.37 21.21
CA ARG A 185 6.79 -4.37 20.82
C ARG A 185 7.76 -3.82 19.75
N ARG A 186 7.26 -3.08 18.76
CA ARG A 186 8.14 -2.40 17.78
C ARG A 186 9.06 -1.39 18.45
N LYS A 187 8.53 -0.57 19.35
CA LYS A 187 9.30 0.46 20.08
C LYS A 187 10.39 -0.12 20.98
N THR A 188 10.18 -1.32 21.50
CA THR A 188 11.12 -1.95 22.46
C THR A 188 12.10 -2.88 21.77
N VAL A 189 11.64 -3.74 20.85
CA VAL A 189 12.47 -4.78 20.24
C VAL A 189 13.39 -4.21 19.16
N LEU A 190 12.92 -3.30 18.32
CA LEU A 190 13.76 -2.72 17.27
C LEU A 190 15.02 -2.04 17.82
N PRO A 191 14.95 -1.18 18.85
CA PRO A 191 16.16 -0.59 19.45
C PRO A 191 17.11 -1.60 20.08
N GLN A 192 16.61 -2.71 20.66
CA GLN A 192 17.44 -3.80 21.18
C GLN A 192 18.29 -4.46 20.09
N HIS A 193 17.84 -4.43 18.84
CA HIS A 193 18.58 -4.88 17.66
C HIS A 193 19.35 -3.75 16.96
N GLY A 194 19.53 -2.60 17.62
CA GLY A 194 20.29 -1.46 17.10
C GLY A 194 19.57 -0.67 15.99
N ILE A 195 18.26 -0.89 15.81
CA ILE A 195 17.46 -0.18 14.80
C ILE A 195 16.83 1.05 15.44
N LYS A 196 17.07 2.22 14.87
CA LYS A 196 16.42 3.46 15.28
C LYS A 196 14.94 3.43 14.90
N VAL A 197 14.08 3.96 15.76
CA VAL A 197 12.63 4.05 15.49
C VAL A 197 12.18 5.49 15.60
N VAL A 198 11.54 5.99 14.54
CA VAL A 198 10.90 7.30 14.52
C VAL A 198 9.41 7.13 14.28
N ILE A 199 8.62 7.72 15.15
CA ILE A 199 7.17 7.76 15.02
C ILE A 199 6.78 9.13 14.50
N ILE A 200 6.06 9.13 13.38
CA ILE A 200 5.44 10.32 12.81
C ILE A 200 3.93 10.15 12.94
N SER A 201 3.28 11.05 13.65
CA SER A 201 1.85 11.01 13.88
C SER A 201 1.11 12.01 12.99
N TYR A 202 -0.14 11.73 12.67
CA TYR A 202 -1.02 12.71 12.01
C TYR A 202 -1.05 14.06 12.74
N SER A 203 -0.96 14.05 14.08
CA SER A 203 -0.96 15.26 14.92
C SER A 203 0.31 16.11 14.80
N ASP A 204 1.38 15.57 14.23
CA ASP A 204 2.59 16.35 13.95
C ASP A 204 2.38 17.37 12.80
N PHE A 205 1.37 17.13 11.96
CA PHE A 205 1.02 17.95 10.81
C PHE A 205 -0.10 18.98 11.11
N GLY A 206 -0.64 18.99 12.31
CA GLY A 206 -1.67 19.91 12.77
C GLY A 206 -2.82 19.24 13.53
N GLU A 207 -3.86 20.00 13.84
CA GLU A 207 -4.98 19.54 14.68
C GLU A 207 -6.01 18.66 13.93
N SER A 208 -5.90 18.55 12.61
CA SER A 208 -6.84 17.77 11.81
C SER A 208 -6.60 16.27 11.92
N LYS A 209 -7.67 15.47 11.95
CA LYS A 209 -7.60 13.99 11.96
C LYS A 209 -6.97 13.38 10.69
N ARG A 210 -6.75 14.20 9.65
CA ARG A 210 -6.06 13.84 8.41
C ARG A 210 -5.08 14.95 8.02
N ILE A 211 -4.01 14.57 7.34
CA ILE A 211 -3.02 15.53 6.83
C ILE A 211 -3.66 16.36 5.71
N LYS A 212 -3.66 17.69 5.86
CA LYS A 212 -4.20 18.63 4.85
C LYS A 212 -3.32 18.76 3.60
N ARG A 213 -2.13 18.13 3.62
CA ARG A 213 -1.17 18.06 2.52
C ARG A 213 -0.68 19.42 2.01
N ASP A 214 -0.13 20.20 2.92
CA ASP A 214 0.70 21.34 2.58
C ASP A 214 2.16 20.87 2.47
N TYR A 215 2.63 20.64 1.25
CA TYR A 215 3.96 20.09 1.00
C TYR A 215 5.08 20.88 1.69
N ASN A 216 5.04 22.23 1.63
CA ASN A 216 6.11 23.06 2.20
C ASN A 216 6.15 22.98 3.73
N HIS A 217 4.98 22.95 4.36
CA HIS A 217 4.84 22.75 5.80
C HIS A 217 5.24 21.31 6.17
N ASP A 218 4.70 20.32 5.46
CA ASP A 218 4.80 18.91 5.82
C ASP A 218 6.24 18.38 5.67
N ILE A 219 6.98 18.80 4.65
CA ILE A 219 8.39 18.42 4.48
C ILE A 219 9.26 18.97 5.63
N GLU A 220 8.96 20.16 6.15
CA GLU A 220 9.66 20.73 7.30
C GLU A 220 9.32 19.99 8.61
N VAL A 221 8.09 19.51 8.75
CA VAL A 221 7.71 18.62 9.87
C VAL A 221 8.56 17.37 9.85
N VAL A 222 8.66 16.70 8.69
CA VAL A 222 9.46 15.49 8.52
C VAL A 222 10.94 15.77 8.77
N ARG A 223 11.50 16.86 8.24
CA ARG A 223 12.91 17.25 8.49
C ARG A 223 13.20 17.42 9.98
N ARG A 224 12.31 18.09 10.71
CA ARG A 224 12.46 18.23 12.17
C ARG A 224 12.43 16.89 12.91
N LYS A 225 11.54 15.98 12.51
CA LYS A 225 11.45 14.64 13.11
C LYS A 225 12.67 13.78 12.84
N LEU A 226 13.32 13.96 11.70
CA LEU A 226 14.50 13.21 11.29
C LEU A 226 15.83 13.91 11.67
N ASN A 227 15.75 15.14 12.20
CA ASN A 227 16.94 15.88 12.63
C ASN A 227 17.67 15.14 13.75
N GLY A 228 18.98 14.95 13.59
CA GLY A 228 19.84 14.22 14.53
C GLY A 228 19.87 12.69 14.34
N ILE A 229 19.17 12.18 13.31
CA ILE A 229 19.18 10.76 12.92
C ILE A 229 20.07 10.53 11.70
N ILE A 230 20.18 11.57 10.89
CA ILE A 230 20.98 11.64 9.65
C ILE A 230 22.35 12.22 9.98
#